data_ce3883e6983c68410e63e55a8d6b6d33
#
_entry.id   ce3883e6983c68410e63e55a8d6b6d33
#
_cell.length_a   1.000
_cell.length_b   1.000
_cell.length_c   1.000
_cell.angle_alpha   90.00
_cell.angle_beta   90.00
_cell.angle_gamma   90.00
#
_symmetry.space_group_name_H-M   'P 1'
#
loop_
_entity.id
_entity.type
_entity.pdbx_description
1 polymer ?
#
loop_
_entity_poly.entity_id
_entity_poly.type
_entity_poly.pdbx_seq_one_letter_code
_entity_poly.pdbx_strand_id
1 'polypeptide(L)'
;MTHAPLPLESIRVVEFSHMVMGPTCGLVLADLGADVVKVEPAPDGDKTRRLPGSGAGFFGTYNRNKRSISVNLKSVEGLEFATNLVRASDVLLENFSAGVMDRLGLGYDAMQEINPSLVYCALKGFLSGPYEQRAALDEVVQMMGGLAYMTGPEGRPLRAGASVNDVMGGLFGVIAIQAALLERQRTGKGTLVRSGLFENNVFLVAQHMVQYRQTGVPAAPMPERISAWAVYDAFDTSDNEKIFIGVVSDKQWAQFCNAFGLKDLLQNKEFQTNACLLYTSPSPRD
;
A
#
# COMPACT_ATOMS: atom_id res chain seq x y z
N MET A 1 35.59 -3.48 3.13
CA MET A 1 34.47 -4.37 3.46
C MET A 1 33.74 -4.63 2.16
N THR A 2 33.83 -5.84 1.61
CA THR A 2 33.03 -6.24 0.43
C THR A 2 31.59 -6.37 0.88
N HIS A 3 30.72 -5.44 0.44
CA HIS A 3 29.28 -5.58 0.66
C HIS A 3 28.78 -6.85 -0.03
N ALA A 4 27.98 -7.64 0.67
CA ALA A 4 27.26 -8.73 0.02
C ALA A 4 26.33 -8.14 -1.07
N PRO A 5 26.19 -8.81 -2.23
CA PRO A 5 25.33 -8.33 -3.30
C PRO A 5 23.88 -8.23 -2.80
N LEU A 6 23.18 -7.19 -3.25
CA LEU A 6 21.76 -7.00 -2.93
C LEU A 6 20.89 -8.00 -3.72
N PRO A 7 19.73 -8.39 -3.20
CA PRO A 7 18.90 -9.44 -3.81
C PRO A 7 18.52 -9.22 -5.28
N LEU A 8 18.36 -7.95 -5.71
CA LEU A 8 17.96 -7.59 -7.07
C LEU A 8 19.07 -6.84 -7.84
N GLU A 9 20.34 -6.92 -7.43
CA GLU A 9 21.46 -6.16 -8.04
C GLU A 9 21.62 -6.41 -9.56
N SER A 10 21.21 -7.58 -10.07
CA SER A 10 21.27 -7.89 -11.50
C SER A 10 20.00 -7.52 -12.28
N ILE A 11 18.97 -6.99 -11.62
CA ILE A 11 17.67 -6.72 -12.23
C ILE A 11 17.59 -5.28 -12.71
N ARG A 12 17.20 -5.11 -13.97
CA ARG A 12 16.94 -3.80 -14.59
C ARG A 12 15.46 -3.53 -14.70
N VAL A 13 15.04 -2.38 -14.20
CA VAL A 13 13.65 -1.93 -14.19
C VAL A 13 13.51 -0.64 -14.97
N VAL A 14 12.62 -0.61 -15.95
CA VAL A 14 12.16 0.62 -16.58
C VAL A 14 10.81 1.02 -15.98
N GLU A 15 10.72 2.25 -15.50
CA GLU A 15 9.57 2.75 -14.75
C GLU A 15 8.87 3.89 -15.50
N PHE A 16 7.60 3.68 -15.90
CA PHE A 16 6.69 4.68 -16.45
C PHE A 16 5.63 5.01 -15.41
N SER A 17 5.98 5.82 -14.41
CA SER A 17 5.09 6.05 -13.27
C SER A 17 5.09 7.50 -12.81
N HIS A 18 4.07 7.86 -12.04
CA HIS A 18 3.94 9.14 -11.38
C HIS A 18 3.19 9.01 -10.05
N MET A 19 3.13 10.09 -9.27
CA MET A 19 2.47 10.17 -7.96
C MET A 19 3.11 9.25 -6.91
N VAL A 20 2.40 8.22 -6.42
CA VAL A 20 2.81 7.43 -5.25
C VAL A 20 2.91 5.93 -5.55
N MET A 21 1.86 5.30 -6.08
CA MET A 21 1.78 3.83 -6.20
C MET A 21 2.93 3.23 -7.02
N GLY A 22 3.10 3.69 -8.25
CA GLY A 22 4.19 3.25 -9.12
C GLY A 22 5.56 3.60 -8.57
N PRO A 23 5.79 4.88 -8.19
CA PRO A 23 7.06 5.27 -7.57
C PRO A 23 7.40 4.48 -6.31
N THR A 24 6.45 4.11 -5.46
CA THR A 24 6.69 3.23 -4.29
C THR A 24 7.22 1.86 -4.72
N CYS A 25 6.60 1.25 -5.73
CA CYS A 25 7.06 -0.03 -6.26
C CYS A 25 8.51 0.07 -6.76
N GLY A 26 8.80 1.06 -7.61
CA GLY A 26 10.15 1.28 -8.13
C GLY A 26 11.18 1.61 -7.05
N LEU A 27 10.80 2.37 -6.02
CA LEU A 27 11.64 2.68 -4.87
C LEU A 27 12.07 1.41 -4.13
N VAL A 28 11.11 0.54 -3.79
CA VAL A 28 11.40 -0.68 -3.03
C VAL A 28 12.26 -1.64 -3.85
N LEU A 29 12.02 -1.74 -5.17
CA LEU A 29 12.90 -2.51 -6.06
C LEU A 29 14.33 -1.95 -6.07
N ALA A 30 14.49 -0.61 -6.12
CA ALA A 30 15.78 0.06 -6.05
C ALA A 30 16.48 -0.16 -4.70
N ASP A 31 15.74 -0.10 -3.58
CA ASP A 31 16.27 -0.37 -2.24
C ASP A 31 16.70 -1.84 -2.08
N LEU A 32 16.11 -2.75 -2.85
CA LEU A 32 16.52 -4.16 -2.95
C LEU A 32 17.69 -4.39 -3.93
N GLY A 33 18.21 -3.34 -4.57
CA GLY A 33 19.38 -3.36 -5.43
C GLY A 33 19.11 -3.32 -6.93
N ALA A 34 17.86 -3.28 -7.39
CA ALA A 34 17.56 -3.18 -8.81
C ALA A 34 18.04 -1.84 -9.42
N ASP A 35 18.53 -1.88 -10.65
CA ASP A 35 18.84 -0.69 -11.44
C ASP A 35 17.55 -0.13 -12.05
N VAL A 36 16.94 0.84 -11.37
CA VAL A 36 15.67 1.43 -11.76
C VAL A 36 15.88 2.72 -12.55
N VAL A 37 15.41 2.74 -13.80
CA VAL A 37 15.39 3.92 -14.66
C VAL A 37 13.96 4.44 -14.80
N LYS A 38 13.69 5.59 -14.18
CA LYS A 38 12.40 6.30 -14.31
C LYS A 38 12.38 7.13 -15.58
N VAL A 39 11.41 6.87 -16.43
CA VAL A 39 11.12 7.65 -17.65
C VAL A 39 10.13 8.75 -17.30
N GLU A 40 10.56 9.98 -17.44
CA GLU A 40 9.77 11.17 -17.16
C GLU A 40 9.40 11.93 -18.44
N PRO A 41 8.26 12.64 -18.49
CA PRO A 41 7.87 13.39 -19.67
C PRO A 41 8.82 14.60 -19.94
N ALA A 42 9.31 14.70 -21.17
CA ALA A 42 10.13 15.85 -21.60
C ALA A 42 9.23 17.07 -21.90
N PRO A 43 9.74 18.32 -21.72
CA PRO A 43 11.04 18.67 -21.15
C PRO A 43 11.03 18.75 -19.61
N ASP A 44 9.86 18.84 -18.98
CA ASP A 44 9.69 19.32 -17.60
C ASP A 44 9.86 18.24 -16.52
N GLY A 45 9.94 16.97 -16.90
CA GLY A 45 9.98 15.85 -15.97
C GLY A 45 8.63 15.56 -15.31
N ASP A 46 8.64 14.73 -14.28
CA ASP A 46 7.44 14.36 -13.53
C ASP A 46 6.84 15.59 -12.81
N LYS A 47 5.54 15.81 -13.01
CA LYS A 47 4.80 16.91 -12.35
C LYS A 47 4.84 16.81 -10.82
N THR A 48 5.02 15.61 -10.28
CA THR A 48 5.14 15.36 -8.83
C THR A 48 6.33 16.11 -8.21
N ARG A 49 7.36 16.46 -8.99
CA ARG A 49 8.49 17.29 -8.55
C ARG A 49 8.09 18.68 -8.05
N ARG A 50 6.94 19.18 -8.48
CA ARG A 50 6.48 20.56 -8.25
C ARG A 50 5.13 20.65 -7.55
N LEU A 51 4.67 19.57 -6.93
CA LEU A 51 3.42 19.57 -6.17
C LEU A 51 3.54 20.46 -4.93
N PRO A 52 2.55 21.32 -4.66
CA PRO A 52 2.50 22.11 -3.44
C PRO A 52 1.86 21.34 -2.26
N GLY A 53 1.90 21.96 -1.09
CA GLY A 53 1.19 21.48 0.11
C GLY A 53 1.59 20.07 0.51
N SER A 54 0.61 19.22 0.78
CA SER A 54 0.83 17.82 1.22
C SER A 54 1.53 16.96 0.17
N GLY A 55 1.51 17.36 -1.10
CA GLY A 55 2.20 16.66 -2.19
C GLY A 55 3.68 17.01 -2.34
N ALA A 56 4.17 18.05 -1.66
CA ALA A 56 5.54 18.55 -1.83
C ALA A 56 6.63 17.51 -1.51
N GLY A 57 6.34 16.58 -0.61
CA GLY A 57 7.26 15.49 -0.24
C GLY A 57 7.23 14.27 -1.15
N PHE A 58 6.24 14.13 -2.06
CA PHE A 58 6.03 12.87 -2.78
C PHE A 58 7.21 12.48 -3.65
N PHE A 59 7.70 13.41 -4.47
CA PHE A 59 8.80 13.07 -5.39
C PHE A 59 10.05 12.63 -4.62
N GLY A 60 10.48 13.39 -3.64
CA GLY A 60 11.68 13.09 -2.84
C GLY A 60 11.56 11.80 -2.04
N THR A 61 10.37 11.51 -1.52
CA THR A 61 10.12 10.28 -0.75
C THR A 61 10.18 9.03 -1.64
N TYR A 62 9.47 9.04 -2.77
CA TYR A 62 9.21 7.83 -3.54
C TYR A 62 10.14 7.61 -4.74
N ASN A 63 11.11 8.52 -5.00
CA ASN A 63 11.99 8.39 -6.17
C ASN A 63 13.49 8.37 -5.86
N ARG A 64 13.89 8.26 -4.60
CA ARG A 64 15.31 8.05 -4.26
C ARG A 64 15.82 6.72 -4.82
N ASN A 65 17.14 6.58 -4.95
CA ASN A 65 17.84 5.40 -5.49
C ASN A 65 17.50 5.06 -6.95
N LYS A 66 16.76 5.93 -7.67
CA LYS A 66 16.47 5.73 -9.09
C LYS A 66 17.32 6.63 -9.96
N ARG A 67 17.64 6.16 -11.15
CA ARG A 67 18.09 7.02 -12.24
C ARG A 67 16.87 7.60 -12.94
N SER A 68 16.97 8.78 -13.51
CA SER A 68 15.90 9.46 -14.22
C SER A 68 16.35 9.88 -15.62
N ILE A 69 15.44 9.77 -16.56
CA ILE A 69 15.60 10.25 -17.93
C ILE A 69 14.33 10.92 -18.42
N SER A 70 14.50 12.07 -19.10
CA SER A 70 13.37 12.80 -19.69
C SER A 70 13.21 12.42 -21.16
N VAL A 71 12.02 11.91 -21.54
CA VAL A 71 11.73 11.41 -22.89
C VAL A 71 10.38 11.91 -23.38
N ASN A 72 10.32 12.38 -24.63
CA ASN A 72 9.07 12.70 -25.29
C ASN A 72 8.49 11.44 -25.95
N LEU A 73 7.66 10.69 -25.23
CA LEU A 73 7.00 9.48 -25.74
C LEU A 73 6.00 9.73 -26.89
N LYS A 74 5.77 11.00 -27.27
CA LYS A 74 4.91 11.35 -28.42
C LYS A 74 5.71 11.51 -29.71
N SER A 75 7.04 11.58 -29.65
CA SER A 75 7.90 11.56 -30.83
C SER A 75 8.31 10.14 -31.20
N VAL A 76 8.62 9.93 -32.46
CA VAL A 76 9.08 8.63 -32.98
C VAL A 76 10.38 8.20 -32.28
N GLU A 77 11.34 9.13 -32.18
CA GLU A 77 12.66 8.87 -31.59
C GLU A 77 12.53 8.57 -30.08
N GLY A 78 11.63 9.26 -29.37
CA GLY A 78 11.40 9.04 -27.95
C GLY A 78 10.72 7.69 -27.69
N LEU A 79 9.79 7.31 -28.54
CA LEU A 79 9.15 5.97 -28.45
C LEU A 79 10.14 4.84 -28.78
N GLU A 80 10.95 5.01 -29.82
CA GLU A 80 12.01 4.05 -30.15
C GLU A 80 13.02 3.91 -29.00
N PHE A 81 13.44 5.02 -28.42
CA PHE A 81 14.34 5.02 -27.27
C PHE A 81 13.71 4.26 -26.08
N ALA A 82 12.45 4.55 -25.74
CA ALA A 82 11.74 3.86 -24.67
C ALA A 82 11.60 2.35 -24.93
N THR A 83 11.30 1.96 -26.17
CA THR A 83 11.23 0.57 -26.59
C THR A 83 12.59 -0.15 -26.45
N ASN A 84 13.69 0.53 -26.77
CA ASN A 84 15.04 -0.01 -26.60
C ASN A 84 15.39 -0.17 -25.11
N LEU A 85 14.94 0.73 -24.23
CA LEU A 85 15.07 0.55 -22.77
C LEU A 85 14.32 -0.71 -22.31
N VAL A 86 13.09 -0.91 -22.76
CA VAL A 86 12.28 -2.11 -22.41
C VAL A 86 12.96 -3.38 -22.89
N ARG A 87 13.50 -3.38 -24.11
CA ARG A 87 14.25 -4.53 -24.66
C ARG A 87 15.41 -4.95 -23.78
N ALA A 88 16.07 -3.99 -23.13
CA ALA A 88 17.24 -4.19 -22.27
C ALA A 88 16.88 -4.38 -20.79
N SER A 89 15.58 -4.40 -20.44
CA SER A 89 15.11 -4.47 -19.06
C SER A 89 14.53 -5.84 -18.72
N ASP A 90 14.57 -6.18 -17.44
CA ASP A 90 13.93 -7.37 -16.87
C ASP A 90 12.48 -7.11 -16.48
N VAL A 91 12.20 -5.88 -16.06
CA VAL A 91 10.89 -5.46 -15.57
C VAL A 91 10.48 -4.14 -16.22
N LEU A 92 9.24 -4.05 -16.69
CA LEU A 92 8.56 -2.80 -16.98
C LEU A 92 7.51 -2.56 -15.90
N LEU A 93 7.56 -1.39 -15.29
CA LEU A 93 6.62 -0.94 -14.26
C LEU A 93 5.86 0.28 -14.75
N GLU A 94 4.52 0.26 -14.70
CA GLU A 94 3.70 1.40 -15.09
C GLU A 94 2.48 1.58 -14.16
N ASN A 95 2.02 2.84 -14.00
CA ASN A 95 0.78 3.16 -13.28
C ASN A 95 -0.08 4.21 -13.99
N PHE A 96 -0.07 4.23 -15.32
CA PHE A 96 -0.93 5.10 -16.10
C PHE A 96 -2.36 4.56 -16.14
N SER A 97 -3.30 5.44 -16.49
CA SER A 97 -4.70 5.06 -16.69
C SER A 97 -4.82 3.96 -17.75
N ALA A 98 -5.88 3.15 -17.63
CA ALA A 98 -6.11 2.03 -18.54
C ALA A 98 -6.02 2.45 -20.04
N GLY A 99 -5.36 1.64 -20.85
CA GLY A 99 -5.15 1.83 -22.28
C GLY A 99 -4.14 2.92 -22.66
N VAL A 100 -3.52 3.64 -21.74
CA VAL A 100 -2.50 4.66 -22.08
C VAL A 100 -1.26 4.00 -22.67
N MET A 101 -0.74 2.96 -22.03
CA MET A 101 0.45 2.25 -22.52
C MET A 101 0.19 1.59 -23.87
N ASP A 102 -1.01 1.05 -24.09
CA ASP A 102 -1.38 0.45 -25.39
C ASP A 102 -1.40 1.51 -26.50
N ARG A 103 -1.99 2.67 -26.25
CA ARG A 103 -1.98 3.79 -27.22
C ARG A 103 -0.60 4.36 -27.52
N LEU A 104 0.34 4.20 -26.61
CA LEU A 104 1.75 4.56 -26.82
C LEU A 104 2.53 3.44 -27.53
N GLY A 105 1.94 2.29 -27.80
CA GLY A 105 2.65 1.13 -28.33
C GLY A 105 3.59 0.45 -27.34
N LEU A 106 3.46 0.75 -26.04
CA LEU A 106 4.24 0.20 -24.92
C LEU A 106 3.41 -0.74 -24.02
N GLY A 107 2.23 -1.17 -24.49
CA GLY A 107 1.38 -2.13 -23.78
C GLY A 107 2.00 -3.53 -23.70
N TYR A 108 1.42 -4.38 -22.84
CA TYR A 108 1.97 -5.70 -22.54
C TYR A 108 2.21 -6.56 -23.77
N ASP A 109 1.21 -6.69 -24.65
CA ASP A 109 1.30 -7.57 -25.81
C ASP A 109 2.45 -7.16 -26.74
N ALA A 110 2.56 -5.86 -27.07
CA ALA A 110 3.63 -5.33 -27.88
C ALA A 110 5.02 -5.49 -27.24
N MET A 111 5.11 -5.29 -25.92
CA MET A 111 6.38 -5.41 -25.22
C MET A 111 6.81 -6.86 -25.01
N GLN A 112 5.85 -7.80 -24.90
CA GLN A 112 6.15 -9.22 -24.81
C GLN A 112 6.70 -9.78 -26.14
N GLU A 113 6.24 -9.27 -27.28
CA GLU A 113 6.83 -9.61 -28.59
C GLU A 113 8.30 -9.18 -28.71
N ILE A 114 8.63 -8.02 -28.14
CA ILE A 114 9.98 -7.43 -28.16
C ILE A 114 10.92 -8.10 -27.16
N ASN A 115 10.39 -8.44 -25.98
CA ASN A 115 11.12 -9.09 -24.89
C ASN A 115 10.24 -10.17 -24.23
N PRO A 116 10.27 -11.40 -24.72
CA PRO A 116 9.45 -12.50 -24.18
C PRO A 116 9.74 -12.87 -22.73
N SER A 117 10.86 -12.41 -22.18
CA SER A 117 11.25 -12.62 -20.79
C SER A 117 10.86 -11.47 -19.86
N LEU A 118 10.23 -10.42 -20.38
CA LEU A 118 9.85 -9.24 -19.64
C LEU A 118 8.77 -9.53 -18.58
N VAL A 119 9.01 -9.16 -17.33
CA VAL A 119 7.96 -9.05 -16.33
C VAL A 119 7.31 -7.68 -16.45
N TYR A 120 6.06 -7.63 -16.86
CA TYR A 120 5.30 -6.40 -17.02
C TYR A 120 4.40 -6.17 -15.79
N CYS A 121 4.63 -5.12 -15.03
CA CYS A 121 3.84 -4.79 -13.85
C CYS A 121 2.93 -3.59 -14.13
N ALA A 122 1.62 -3.82 -14.15
CA ALA A 122 0.60 -2.79 -14.31
C ALA A 122 -0.07 -2.49 -12.96
N LEU A 123 0.18 -1.30 -12.43
CA LEU A 123 -0.42 -0.79 -11.19
C LEU A 123 -1.63 0.07 -11.55
N LYS A 124 -2.82 -0.34 -11.14
CA LYS A 124 -4.09 0.24 -11.60
C LYS A 124 -4.99 0.64 -10.45
N GLY A 125 -5.98 1.48 -10.76
CA GLY A 125 -7.03 1.83 -9.80
C GLY A 125 -7.91 0.63 -9.44
N PHE A 126 -8.24 -0.17 -10.46
CA PHE A 126 -9.05 -1.39 -10.36
C PHE A 126 -8.42 -2.48 -11.21
N LEU A 127 -8.54 -3.72 -10.78
CA LEU A 127 -8.24 -4.87 -11.63
C LEU A 127 -9.30 -5.04 -12.73
N SER A 128 -9.11 -6.02 -13.61
CA SER A 128 -10.05 -6.30 -14.72
C SER A 128 -11.46 -6.59 -14.20
N GLY A 129 -12.42 -5.86 -14.73
CA GLY A 129 -13.81 -5.94 -14.29
C GLY A 129 -14.59 -4.68 -14.67
N PRO A 130 -15.83 -4.51 -14.14
CA PRO A 130 -16.73 -3.43 -14.53
C PRO A 130 -16.20 -2.03 -14.20
N TYR A 131 -15.20 -1.90 -13.33
CA TYR A 131 -14.62 -0.63 -12.92
C TYR A 131 -13.24 -0.36 -13.50
N GLU A 132 -12.66 -1.27 -14.29
CA GLU A 132 -11.29 -1.18 -14.83
C GLU A 132 -10.98 0.17 -15.49
N GLN A 133 -11.96 0.75 -16.20
CA GLN A 133 -11.81 2.03 -16.91
C GLN A 133 -12.10 3.27 -16.07
N ARG A 134 -12.49 3.09 -14.80
CA ARG A 134 -12.78 4.24 -13.92
C ARG A 134 -11.49 4.89 -13.44
N ALA A 135 -11.56 6.21 -13.31
CA ALA A 135 -10.52 6.95 -12.61
C ALA A 135 -10.53 6.57 -11.13
N ALA A 136 -9.35 6.31 -10.59
CA ALA A 136 -9.15 6.03 -9.18
C ALA A 136 -7.99 6.86 -8.64
N LEU A 137 -8.19 7.34 -7.43
CA LEU A 137 -7.16 7.93 -6.58
C LEU A 137 -7.21 7.18 -5.25
N ASP A 138 -6.16 7.23 -4.47
CA ASP A 138 -6.10 6.62 -3.14
C ASP A 138 -7.34 6.97 -2.29
N GLU A 139 -7.69 8.26 -2.20
CA GLU A 139 -8.83 8.77 -1.43
C GLU A 139 -10.18 8.25 -1.94
N VAL A 140 -10.35 8.20 -3.26
CA VAL A 140 -11.58 7.67 -3.88
C VAL A 140 -11.78 6.21 -3.50
N VAL A 141 -10.70 5.45 -3.55
CA VAL A 141 -10.74 4.01 -3.23
C VAL A 141 -10.94 3.78 -1.73
N GLN A 142 -10.36 4.61 -0.87
CA GLN A 142 -10.61 4.55 0.57
C GLN A 142 -12.11 4.76 0.90
N MET A 143 -12.76 5.71 0.21
CA MET A 143 -14.19 5.94 0.36
C MET A 143 -15.02 4.77 -0.18
N MET A 144 -14.69 4.26 -1.37
CA MET A 144 -15.43 3.17 -2.02
C MET A 144 -15.29 1.83 -1.29
N GLY A 145 -14.11 1.53 -0.79
CA GLY A 145 -13.77 0.22 -0.21
C GLY A 145 -13.99 0.12 1.30
N GLY A 146 -14.47 1.20 1.95
CA GLY A 146 -14.86 1.19 3.36
C GLY A 146 -13.76 1.57 4.34
N LEU A 147 -12.51 1.77 3.93
CA LEU A 147 -11.44 2.19 4.84
C LEU A 147 -11.74 3.56 5.47
N ALA A 148 -12.25 4.50 4.68
CA ALA A 148 -12.63 5.82 5.19
C ALA A 148 -13.78 5.77 6.21
N TYR A 149 -14.76 4.87 6.00
CA TYR A 149 -15.80 4.59 6.99
C TYR A 149 -15.20 4.06 8.29
N MET A 150 -14.29 3.10 8.19
CA MET A 150 -13.64 2.52 9.38
C MET A 150 -12.71 3.49 10.12
N THR A 151 -12.20 4.51 9.44
CA THR A 151 -11.25 5.50 10.02
C THR A 151 -11.93 6.65 10.73
N GLY A 152 -13.03 7.16 10.18
CA GLY A 152 -13.77 8.30 10.74
C GLY A 152 -14.83 7.90 11.76
N PRO A 153 -15.38 8.87 12.53
CA PRO A 153 -16.54 8.63 13.37
C PRO A 153 -17.79 8.38 12.52
N GLU A 154 -18.85 7.85 13.16
CA GLU A 154 -20.12 7.60 12.49
C GLU A 154 -20.64 8.85 11.76
N GLY A 155 -21.11 8.67 10.53
CA GLY A 155 -21.61 9.76 9.69
C GLY A 155 -20.54 10.68 9.10
N ARG A 156 -19.26 10.52 9.45
CA ARG A 156 -18.16 11.34 8.94
C ARG A 156 -16.96 10.49 8.49
N PRO A 157 -17.04 9.80 7.36
CA PRO A 157 -15.90 9.03 6.83
C PRO A 157 -14.67 9.94 6.63
N LEU A 158 -13.52 9.47 7.07
CA LEU A 158 -12.24 10.17 6.94
C LEU A 158 -11.24 9.26 6.24
N ARG A 159 -10.49 9.83 5.30
CA ARG A 159 -9.34 9.12 4.75
C ARG A 159 -8.27 8.90 5.83
N ALA A 160 -7.47 7.86 5.69
CA ALA A 160 -6.24 7.71 6.49
C ALA A 160 -5.28 8.87 6.23
N GLY A 161 -4.46 9.21 7.21
CA GLY A 161 -3.51 10.34 7.16
C GLY A 161 -2.36 10.17 6.16
N ALA A 162 -2.32 9.06 5.42
CA ALA A 162 -1.33 8.75 4.38
C ALA A 162 -2.01 8.10 3.17
N SER A 163 -1.32 8.04 2.03
CA SER A 163 -1.77 7.34 0.81
C SER A 163 -1.58 5.82 0.95
N VAL A 164 -2.35 5.22 1.86
CA VAL A 164 -2.12 3.84 2.31
C VAL A 164 -2.36 2.80 1.21
N ASN A 165 -3.36 3.02 0.34
CA ASN A 165 -3.62 2.12 -0.78
C ASN A 165 -2.56 2.23 -1.88
N ASP A 166 -2.09 3.44 -2.15
CA ASP A 166 -0.99 3.67 -3.08
C ASP A 166 0.29 2.96 -2.61
N VAL A 167 0.66 3.17 -1.35
CA VAL A 167 1.87 2.54 -0.78
C VAL A 167 1.72 1.03 -0.79
N MET A 168 0.60 0.51 -0.30
CA MET A 168 0.34 -0.93 -0.26
C MET A 168 0.27 -1.54 -1.66
N GLY A 169 -0.37 -0.84 -2.60
CA GLY A 169 -0.44 -1.26 -4.00
C GLY A 169 0.93 -1.36 -4.65
N GLY A 170 1.84 -0.42 -4.35
CA GLY A 170 3.23 -0.49 -4.75
C GLY A 170 3.95 -1.71 -4.16
N LEU A 171 3.74 -2.00 -2.87
CA LEU A 171 4.33 -3.16 -2.20
C LEU A 171 3.80 -4.49 -2.76
N PHE A 172 2.50 -4.60 -3.03
CA PHE A 172 1.95 -5.78 -3.72
C PHE A 172 2.49 -5.92 -5.13
N GLY A 173 2.76 -4.81 -5.83
CA GLY A 173 3.46 -4.81 -7.10
C GLY A 173 4.86 -5.44 -6.98
N VAL A 174 5.63 -5.07 -5.94
CA VAL A 174 6.95 -5.68 -5.68
C VAL A 174 6.84 -7.17 -5.43
N ILE A 175 5.90 -7.62 -4.60
CA ILE A 175 5.68 -9.04 -4.31
C ILE A 175 5.36 -9.81 -5.60
N ALA A 176 4.46 -9.26 -6.43
CA ALA A 176 4.07 -9.88 -7.70
C ALA A 176 5.24 -9.93 -8.70
N ILE A 177 6.05 -8.86 -8.80
CA ILE A 177 7.27 -8.84 -9.62
C ILE A 177 8.26 -9.90 -9.15
N GLN A 178 8.53 -10.00 -7.85
CA GLN A 178 9.45 -11.01 -7.30
C GLN A 178 8.97 -12.43 -7.58
N ALA A 179 7.68 -12.71 -7.41
CA ALA A 179 7.10 -14.01 -7.74
C ALA A 179 7.26 -14.34 -9.24
N ALA A 180 7.00 -13.36 -10.12
CA ALA A 180 7.17 -13.50 -11.56
C ALA A 180 8.65 -13.70 -11.97
N LEU A 181 9.59 -13.00 -11.32
CA LEU A 181 11.03 -13.20 -11.55
C LEU A 181 11.49 -14.60 -11.14
N LEU A 182 10.99 -15.11 -10.00
CA LEU A 182 11.25 -16.51 -9.58
C LEU A 182 10.68 -17.53 -10.58
N GLU A 183 9.46 -17.31 -11.07
CA GLU A 183 8.88 -18.17 -12.09
C GLU A 183 9.66 -18.10 -13.40
N ARG A 184 10.10 -16.92 -13.81
CA ARG A 184 10.93 -16.72 -15.00
C ARG A 184 12.24 -17.50 -14.95
N GLN A 185 12.88 -17.64 -13.78
CA GLN A 185 14.10 -18.46 -13.63
C GLN A 185 13.86 -19.91 -14.03
N ARG A 186 12.65 -20.42 -13.81
CA ARG A 186 12.27 -21.80 -14.13
C ARG A 186 11.76 -21.95 -15.57
N THR A 187 11.05 -20.95 -16.10
CA THR A 187 10.33 -21.05 -17.38
C THR A 187 11.04 -20.33 -18.53
N GLY A 188 11.95 -19.41 -18.23
CA GLY A 188 12.56 -18.49 -19.21
C GLY A 188 11.60 -17.41 -19.73
N LYS A 189 10.33 -17.38 -19.29
CA LYS A 189 9.28 -16.50 -19.80
C LYS A 189 8.91 -15.43 -18.78
N GLY A 190 8.70 -14.20 -19.27
CA GLY A 190 8.07 -13.14 -18.52
C GLY A 190 6.55 -13.31 -18.44
N THR A 191 5.92 -12.42 -17.67
CA THR A 191 4.46 -12.43 -17.50
C THR A 191 3.94 -11.05 -17.14
N LEU A 192 2.63 -10.86 -17.32
CA LEU A 192 1.90 -9.68 -16.83
C LEU A 192 1.46 -9.91 -15.39
N VAL A 193 1.87 -9.00 -14.49
CA VAL A 193 1.37 -8.94 -13.13
C VAL A 193 0.63 -7.63 -12.89
N ARG A 194 -0.36 -7.65 -12.03
CA ARG A 194 -1.22 -6.48 -11.73
C ARG A 194 -1.40 -6.30 -10.24
N SER A 195 -1.52 -5.04 -9.81
CA SER A 195 -1.99 -4.68 -8.48
C SER A 195 -3.03 -3.56 -8.61
N GLY A 196 -4.15 -3.69 -7.90
CA GLY A 196 -5.27 -2.75 -7.95
C GLY A 196 -5.44 -2.01 -6.63
N LEU A 197 -5.62 -0.68 -6.67
CA LEU A 197 -5.87 0.11 -5.45
C LEU A 197 -7.11 -0.37 -4.70
N PHE A 198 -8.19 -0.64 -5.42
CA PHE A 198 -9.47 -1.05 -4.81
C PHE A 198 -9.36 -2.41 -4.15
N GLU A 199 -8.76 -3.39 -4.82
CA GLU A 199 -8.59 -4.74 -4.29
C GLU A 199 -7.66 -4.75 -3.07
N ASN A 200 -6.66 -3.89 -3.06
CA ASN A 200 -5.80 -3.69 -1.88
C ASN A 200 -6.59 -3.08 -0.71
N ASN A 201 -7.50 -2.13 -0.98
CA ASN A 201 -8.38 -1.59 0.04
C ASN A 201 -9.31 -2.67 0.62
N VAL A 202 -9.91 -3.49 -0.24
CA VAL A 202 -10.74 -4.63 0.20
C VAL A 202 -9.96 -5.56 1.11
N PHE A 203 -8.69 -5.83 0.80
CA PHE A 203 -7.82 -6.64 1.66
C PHE A 203 -7.62 -6.00 3.04
N LEU A 204 -7.41 -4.66 3.12
CA LEU A 204 -7.27 -3.95 4.40
C LEU A 204 -8.50 -4.08 5.30
N VAL A 205 -9.70 -4.01 4.73
CA VAL A 205 -10.96 -4.05 5.50
C VAL A 205 -11.61 -5.43 5.55
N ALA A 206 -10.98 -6.45 4.96
CA ALA A 206 -11.53 -7.80 4.83
C ALA A 206 -11.96 -8.41 6.16
N GLN A 207 -11.23 -8.14 7.26
CA GLN A 207 -11.61 -8.63 8.60
C GLN A 207 -13.01 -8.16 9.01
N HIS A 208 -13.42 -6.93 8.66
CA HIS A 208 -14.73 -6.39 8.98
C HIS A 208 -15.84 -6.99 8.12
N MET A 209 -15.52 -7.37 6.88
CA MET A 209 -16.44 -8.12 6.02
C MET A 209 -16.69 -9.51 6.58
N VAL A 210 -15.64 -10.20 7.05
CA VAL A 210 -15.76 -11.51 7.69
C VAL A 210 -16.50 -11.41 9.03
N GLN A 211 -16.21 -10.37 9.82
CA GLN A 211 -16.94 -10.07 11.07
C GLN A 211 -18.45 -9.97 10.81
N TYR A 212 -18.85 -9.16 9.84
CA TYR A 212 -20.25 -9.03 9.46
C TYR A 212 -20.87 -10.38 9.05
N ARG A 213 -20.12 -11.15 8.24
CA ARG A 213 -20.61 -12.47 7.80
C ARG A 213 -20.83 -13.45 8.96
N GLN A 214 -20.02 -13.35 10.01
CA GLN A 214 -20.11 -14.22 11.19
C GLN A 214 -21.17 -13.76 12.19
N THR A 215 -21.29 -12.46 12.42
CA THR A 215 -22.13 -11.90 13.48
C THR A 215 -23.49 -11.39 13.00
N GLY A 216 -23.64 -11.12 11.69
CA GLY A 216 -24.81 -10.44 11.13
C GLY A 216 -24.87 -8.94 11.48
N VAL A 217 -23.89 -8.41 12.21
CA VAL A 217 -23.85 -7.02 12.66
C VAL A 217 -22.74 -6.28 11.92
N PRO A 218 -23.03 -5.15 11.25
CA PRO A 218 -22.02 -4.32 10.61
C PRO A 218 -20.96 -3.87 11.62
N ALA A 219 -19.70 -3.87 11.21
CA ALA A 219 -18.63 -3.34 12.05
C ALA A 219 -18.83 -1.82 12.26
N ALA A 220 -18.79 -1.38 13.52
CA ALA A 220 -18.75 0.03 13.84
C ALA A 220 -17.39 0.64 13.42
N PRO A 221 -17.34 1.93 13.05
CA PRO A 221 -16.08 2.60 12.75
C PRO A 221 -15.15 2.59 13.97
N MET A 222 -13.84 2.70 13.72
CA MET A 222 -12.81 2.56 14.76
C MET A 222 -13.01 3.45 16.00
N PRO A 223 -13.46 4.72 15.89
CA PRO A 223 -13.73 5.55 17.06
C PRO A 223 -14.86 5.02 17.96
N GLU A 224 -15.76 4.20 17.44
CA GLU A 224 -16.98 3.74 18.11
C GLU A 224 -17.01 2.21 18.28
N ARG A 225 -15.91 1.56 17.91
CA ARG A 225 -15.84 0.10 18.00
C ARG A 225 -15.88 -0.37 19.46
N ILE A 226 -16.53 -1.50 19.67
CA ILE A 226 -16.31 -2.29 20.87
C ILE A 226 -14.99 -3.05 20.67
N SER A 227 -13.99 -2.72 21.48
CA SER A 227 -12.69 -3.41 21.43
C SER A 227 -12.85 -4.88 21.82
N ALA A 228 -12.00 -5.73 21.27
CA ALA A 228 -11.86 -7.13 21.72
C ALA A 228 -11.16 -7.24 23.09
N TRP A 229 -10.59 -6.12 23.58
CA TRP A 229 -9.87 -6.02 24.84
C TRP A 229 -10.40 -4.85 25.65
N ALA A 230 -10.60 -5.07 26.94
CA ALA A 230 -11.20 -4.08 27.84
C ALA A 230 -10.31 -2.84 28.06
N VAL A 231 -9.00 -3.03 28.09
CA VAL A 231 -8.03 -1.93 28.18
C VAL A 231 -7.21 -1.91 26.89
N TYR A 232 -7.67 -1.14 25.91
CA TYR A 232 -7.02 -1.03 24.62
C TYR A 232 -7.38 0.31 23.96
N ASP A 233 -6.81 1.39 24.47
CA ASP A 233 -7.11 2.73 23.99
C ASP A 233 -6.00 3.75 24.33
N ALA A 234 -6.16 4.99 23.87
CA ALA A 234 -5.33 6.12 24.21
C ALA A 234 -5.88 6.83 25.46
N PHE A 235 -5.02 7.05 26.45
CA PHE A 235 -5.34 7.68 27.73
C PHE A 235 -4.58 8.99 27.87
N ASP A 236 -5.19 9.97 28.54
CA ASP A 236 -4.53 11.22 28.91
C ASP A 236 -3.68 11.00 30.16
N THR A 237 -2.48 11.58 30.18
CA THR A 237 -1.58 11.57 31.31
C THR A 237 -1.68 12.88 32.08
N SER A 238 -1.18 12.91 33.35
CA SER A 238 -1.25 14.08 34.21
C SER A 238 -0.45 15.29 33.70
N ASP A 239 0.47 15.10 32.78
CA ASP A 239 1.29 16.11 32.10
C ASP A 239 0.75 16.55 30.73
N ASN A 240 -0.53 16.23 30.44
CA ASN A 240 -1.24 16.53 29.21
C ASN A 240 -0.66 15.83 27.95
N GLU A 241 0.07 14.76 28.11
CA GLU A 241 0.48 13.89 27.03
C GLU A 241 -0.57 12.77 26.82
N LYS A 242 -0.38 11.96 25.77
CA LYS A 242 -1.22 10.78 25.53
C LYS A 242 -0.38 9.52 25.51
N ILE A 243 -0.87 8.48 26.17
CA ILE A 243 -0.28 7.15 26.15
C ILE A 243 -1.29 6.15 25.61
N PHE A 244 -0.84 5.28 24.73
CA PHE A 244 -1.65 4.12 24.32
C PHE A 244 -1.36 2.94 25.24
N ILE A 245 -2.40 2.37 25.85
CA ILE A 245 -2.28 1.18 26.70
C ILE A 245 -3.03 0.03 26.05
N GLY A 246 -2.33 -1.09 25.82
CA GLY A 246 -2.90 -2.31 25.29
C GLY A 246 -2.67 -3.48 26.24
N VAL A 247 -3.74 -4.03 26.81
CA VAL A 247 -3.74 -5.22 27.66
C VAL A 247 -4.50 -6.31 26.93
N VAL A 248 -3.78 -7.22 26.29
CA VAL A 248 -4.35 -8.19 25.35
C VAL A 248 -4.35 -9.64 25.89
N SER A 249 -4.03 -9.82 27.16
CA SER A 249 -4.07 -11.15 27.82
C SER A 249 -4.27 -11.01 29.34
N ASP A 250 -4.82 -12.04 29.97
CA ASP A 250 -5.01 -12.08 31.43
C ASP A 250 -3.67 -11.94 32.20
N LYS A 251 -2.57 -12.45 31.63
CA LYS A 251 -1.22 -12.25 32.19
C LYS A 251 -0.82 -10.78 32.19
N GLN A 252 -1.06 -10.07 31.09
CA GLN A 252 -0.79 -8.63 30.99
C GLN A 252 -1.71 -7.82 31.90
N TRP A 253 -2.96 -8.24 32.07
CA TRP A 253 -3.89 -7.63 33.01
C TRP A 253 -3.35 -7.71 34.45
N ALA A 254 -2.86 -8.86 34.87
CA ALA A 254 -2.25 -9.00 36.20
C ALA A 254 -0.98 -8.11 36.36
N GLN A 255 -0.16 -8.02 35.30
CA GLN A 255 1.02 -7.14 35.29
C GLN A 255 0.63 -5.66 35.39
N PHE A 256 -0.38 -5.24 34.62
CA PHE A 256 -0.92 -3.89 34.64
C PHE A 256 -1.45 -3.53 36.03
N CYS A 257 -2.31 -4.34 36.62
CA CYS A 257 -2.84 -4.11 37.96
C CYS A 257 -1.73 -4.01 39.02
N ASN A 258 -0.70 -4.85 38.92
CA ASN A 258 0.43 -4.77 39.86
C ASN A 258 1.24 -3.49 39.66
N ALA A 259 1.49 -3.08 38.42
CA ALA A 259 2.27 -1.87 38.11
C ALA A 259 1.55 -0.56 38.59
N PHE A 260 0.23 -0.54 38.50
CA PHE A 260 -0.59 0.61 38.90
C PHE A 260 -1.16 0.52 40.32
N GLY A 261 -0.79 -0.49 41.10
CA GLY A 261 -1.26 -0.66 42.48
C GLY A 261 -2.74 -1.09 42.60
N LEU A 262 -3.36 -1.59 41.54
CA LEU A 262 -4.77 -1.97 41.44
C LEU A 262 -5.01 -3.43 41.86
N LYS A 263 -4.38 -3.86 42.94
CA LYS A 263 -4.43 -5.26 43.40
C LYS A 263 -5.82 -5.74 43.80
N ASP A 264 -6.66 -4.83 44.25
CA ASP A 264 -8.04 -5.16 44.63
C ASP A 264 -8.88 -5.61 43.44
N LEU A 265 -8.60 -5.09 42.23
CA LEU A 265 -9.26 -5.54 41.00
C LEU A 265 -8.94 -6.99 40.66
N LEU A 266 -7.73 -7.46 40.96
CA LEU A 266 -7.35 -8.87 40.71
C LEU A 266 -8.05 -9.85 41.66
N GLN A 267 -8.50 -9.37 42.83
CA GLN A 267 -9.19 -10.19 43.83
C GLN A 267 -10.70 -10.24 43.54
N ASN A 268 -11.23 -9.31 42.78
CA ASN A 268 -12.64 -9.30 42.38
C ASN A 268 -12.86 -10.23 41.18
N LYS A 269 -13.77 -11.20 41.35
CA LYS A 269 -14.11 -12.18 40.29
C LYS A 269 -14.66 -11.54 39.02
N GLU A 270 -15.26 -10.37 39.10
CA GLU A 270 -15.82 -9.63 37.97
C GLU A 270 -14.73 -9.00 37.08
N PHE A 271 -13.47 -8.92 37.56
CA PHE A 271 -12.37 -8.28 36.84
C PHE A 271 -11.16 -9.22 36.64
N GLN A 272 -11.33 -10.53 36.82
CA GLN A 272 -10.18 -11.45 36.77
C GLN A 272 -9.68 -11.74 35.35
N THR A 273 -10.53 -11.65 34.35
CA THR A 273 -10.20 -11.95 32.96
C THR A 273 -10.65 -10.87 32.01
N ASN A 274 -10.05 -10.81 30.83
CA ASN A 274 -10.49 -9.88 29.77
C ASN A 274 -11.99 -10.05 29.44
N ALA A 275 -12.50 -11.28 29.42
CA ALA A 275 -13.92 -11.55 29.17
C ALA A 275 -14.81 -10.93 30.26
N CYS A 276 -14.42 -11.05 31.53
CA CYS A 276 -15.14 -10.41 32.63
C CYS A 276 -15.13 -8.88 32.51
N LEU A 277 -13.97 -8.31 32.22
CA LEU A 277 -13.80 -6.86 32.04
C LEU A 277 -14.67 -6.28 30.92
N LEU A 278 -14.76 -6.98 29.79
CA LEU A 278 -15.61 -6.56 28.66
C LEU A 278 -17.10 -6.55 29.01
N TYR A 279 -17.53 -7.43 29.93
CA TYR A 279 -18.93 -7.54 30.37
C TYR A 279 -19.32 -6.48 31.40
N THR A 280 -18.35 -6.01 32.19
CA THR A 280 -18.54 -5.07 33.30
C THR A 280 -18.11 -3.64 32.96
N SER A 281 -17.43 -3.45 31.84
CA SER A 281 -17.05 -2.11 31.39
C SER A 281 -18.32 -1.34 31.00
N PRO A 282 -18.53 -0.13 31.54
CA PRO A 282 -19.63 0.73 31.09
C PRO A 282 -19.46 0.97 29.59
N SER A 283 -20.58 0.94 28.88
CA SER A 283 -20.61 1.32 27.47
C SER A 283 -20.03 2.74 27.33
N PRO A 284 -19.22 3.04 26.30
CA PRO A 284 -18.81 4.41 26.02
C PRO A 284 -19.98 5.40 25.82
N ARG A 285 -21.20 4.89 25.85
CA ARG A 285 -22.48 5.66 25.72
C ARG A 285 -23.16 5.92 27.04
N ASP A 286 -22.69 5.36 28.15
CA ASP A 286 -23.19 5.61 29.53
C ASP A 286 -22.23 6.54 30.27
#